data_7709440754e43fb14653e2cc6d5736a8
#
_entry.id   7709440754e43fb14653e2cc6d5736a8
#
_cell.length_a   1.000
_cell.length_b   1.000
_cell.length_c   1.000
_cell.angle_alpha   90.00
_cell.angle_beta   90.00
_cell.angle_gamma   90.00
#
_symmetry.space_group_name_H-M   'P 1'
#
loop_
_entity.id
_entity.type
_entity.pdbx_description
1 polymer ?
#
loop_
_entity_poly.entity_id
_entity_poly.type
_entity_poly.pdbx_seq_one_letter_code
_entity_poly.pdbx_strand_id
1 'polypeptide(L)'
;VQDIVGAMFSGNTETNITATYQDSDGTIDLVASGGVTSQSTTFTGSAGTAQVIETYAVGSADCTEFTFHVTSGTNIQAQKLLVMDNGSAVHFNQYAVMYSGSKLIDFSADLSGGNVRIKATPETGVSGSITIKSIKQVI
;
A
#
# COMPACT_ATOMS: atom_id res chain seq x y z
N VAL A 1 0.19 -41.31 -5.53
CA VAL A 1 1.16 -40.59 -4.69
C VAL A 1 0.88 -39.08 -4.71
N GLN A 2 0.58 -38.46 -5.86
CA GLN A 2 0.25 -37.03 -5.99
C GLN A 2 -0.96 -36.63 -5.15
N ASP A 3 -2.05 -37.42 -5.20
CA ASP A 3 -3.26 -37.13 -4.40
C ASP A 3 -3.02 -37.16 -2.91
N ILE A 4 -2.14 -38.05 -2.45
CA ILE A 4 -1.77 -38.12 -1.00
C ILE A 4 -0.97 -36.88 -0.59
N VAL A 5 0.00 -36.45 -1.41
CA VAL A 5 0.80 -35.27 -1.14
C VAL A 5 -0.06 -33.99 -1.22
N GLY A 6 -0.95 -33.91 -2.21
CA GLY A 6 -1.91 -32.80 -2.35
C GLY A 6 -2.85 -32.68 -1.14
N ALA A 7 -3.36 -33.83 -0.65
CA ALA A 7 -4.21 -33.85 0.54
C ALA A 7 -3.50 -33.41 1.83
N MET A 8 -2.18 -33.51 1.91
CA MET A 8 -1.41 -33.01 3.04
C MET A 8 -1.38 -31.49 3.15
N PHE A 9 -1.63 -30.79 2.02
CA PHE A 9 -1.68 -29.32 1.98
C PHE A 9 -3.10 -28.78 1.94
N SER A 10 -4.09 -29.61 1.60
CA SER A 10 -5.49 -29.18 1.52
C SER A 10 -6.19 -29.45 2.85
N GLY A 11 -6.88 -28.42 3.38
CA GLY A 11 -7.69 -28.54 4.58
C GLY A 11 -6.93 -28.38 5.90
N ASN A 12 -5.66 -28.02 5.87
CA ASN A 12 -4.89 -27.62 7.04
C ASN A 12 -5.17 -26.14 7.39
N THR A 13 -4.84 -25.77 8.60
CA THR A 13 -4.89 -24.35 9.03
C THR A 13 -3.48 -23.79 9.03
N GLU A 14 -3.17 -23.02 7.99
CA GLU A 14 -1.93 -22.27 7.88
C GLU A 14 -2.12 -20.85 8.40
N THR A 15 -1.11 -20.31 9.04
CA THR A 15 -1.10 -18.91 9.50
C THR A 15 -0.28 -18.06 8.52
N ASN A 16 -0.91 -17.08 7.91
CA ASN A 16 -0.31 -16.13 6.95
C ASN A 16 0.23 -16.75 5.65
N ILE A 17 -0.14 -18.01 5.34
CA ILE A 17 0.16 -18.67 4.09
C ILE A 17 -1.10 -19.42 3.65
N THR A 18 -1.45 -19.33 2.38
CA THR A 18 -2.45 -20.21 1.76
C THR A 18 -1.71 -21.19 0.86
N ALA A 19 -1.87 -22.48 1.11
CA ALA A 19 -1.35 -23.53 0.26
C ALA A 19 -2.51 -24.11 -0.58
N THR A 20 -2.36 -24.15 -1.90
CA THR A 20 -3.36 -24.70 -2.81
C THR A 20 -2.69 -25.77 -3.70
N TYR A 21 -3.17 -27.00 -3.63
CA TYR A 21 -2.76 -28.04 -4.56
C TYR A 21 -3.59 -27.98 -5.84
N GLN A 22 -2.94 -27.95 -7.00
CA GLN A 22 -3.57 -28.02 -8.31
C GLN A 22 -3.43 -29.42 -8.90
N ASP A 23 -4.50 -30.19 -8.87
CA ASP A 23 -4.53 -31.58 -9.35
C ASP A 23 -4.31 -31.71 -10.86
N SER A 24 -4.63 -30.66 -11.63
CA SER A 24 -4.53 -30.66 -13.09
C SER A 24 -3.08 -30.72 -13.62
N ASP A 25 -2.12 -30.20 -12.87
CA ASP A 25 -0.70 -30.14 -13.25
C ASP A 25 0.25 -30.66 -12.15
N GLY A 26 -0.30 -31.02 -10.99
CA GLY A 26 0.46 -31.56 -9.85
C GLY A 26 1.32 -30.52 -9.13
N THR A 27 0.98 -29.22 -9.24
CA THR A 27 1.71 -28.14 -8.58
C THR A 27 1.09 -27.73 -7.26
N ILE A 28 1.89 -27.12 -6.39
CA ILE A 28 1.45 -26.49 -5.14
C ILE A 28 1.74 -24.99 -5.23
N ASP A 29 0.69 -24.19 -5.15
CA ASP A 29 0.80 -22.75 -5.05
C ASP A 29 0.84 -22.34 -3.59
N LEU A 30 1.84 -21.56 -3.19
CA LEU A 30 1.97 -20.96 -1.88
C LEU A 30 1.80 -19.46 -1.98
N VAL A 31 0.74 -18.93 -1.37
CA VAL A 31 0.50 -17.48 -1.29
C VAL A 31 0.70 -17.03 0.14
N ALA A 32 1.71 -16.19 0.38
CA ALA A 32 1.91 -15.56 1.68
C ALA A 32 0.94 -14.39 1.84
N SER A 33 0.11 -14.43 2.87
CA SER A 33 -0.78 -13.34 3.29
C SER A 33 -0.10 -12.62 4.46
N GLY A 34 0.90 -11.81 4.16
CA GLY A 34 1.54 -10.95 5.18
C GLY A 34 0.80 -9.62 5.27
N GLY A 35 0.65 -9.05 6.46
CA GLY A 35 0.10 -7.72 6.67
C GLY A 35 0.94 -6.57 6.09
N VAL A 36 1.93 -6.88 5.25
CA VAL A 36 2.83 -5.93 4.60
C VAL A 36 2.74 -6.08 3.09
N THR A 37 2.35 -5.02 2.41
CA THR A 37 2.24 -4.98 0.95
C THR A 37 3.16 -3.89 0.40
N SER A 38 3.88 -4.16 -0.68
CA SER A 38 4.68 -3.16 -1.38
C SER A 38 4.04 -2.77 -2.70
N GLN A 39 4.13 -1.48 -3.05
CA GLN A 39 3.57 -0.92 -4.29
C GLN A 39 4.52 0.12 -4.88
N SER A 40 4.43 0.31 -6.19
CA SER A 40 5.11 1.40 -6.90
C SER A 40 4.14 2.08 -7.86
N THR A 41 4.00 3.39 -7.75
CA THR A 41 3.15 4.23 -8.60
C THR A 41 3.97 5.34 -9.21
N THR A 42 3.80 5.57 -10.52
CA THR A 42 4.43 6.69 -11.23
C THR A 42 3.36 7.53 -11.92
N PHE A 43 3.44 8.84 -11.77
CA PHE A 43 2.53 9.79 -12.41
C PHE A 43 3.25 11.10 -12.75
N THR A 44 2.65 11.90 -13.61
CA THR A 44 3.15 13.26 -13.89
C THR A 44 2.58 14.20 -12.83
N GLY A 45 3.48 14.83 -12.08
CA GLY A 45 3.11 15.77 -11.02
C GLY A 45 2.51 17.06 -11.58
N SER A 46 1.44 17.53 -10.94
CA SER A 46 0.88 18.86 -11.09
C SER A 46 0.68 19.45 -9.71
N ALA A 47 1.38 20.55 -9.42
CA ALA A 47 1.37 21.18 -8.10
C ALA A 47 -0.06 21.43 -7.60
N GLY A 48 -0.34 21.04 -6.38
CA GLY A 48 -1.65 21.17 -5.74
C GLY A 48 -2.74 20.20 -6.24
N THR A 49 -2.46 19.36 -7.24
CA THR A 49 -3.43 18.39 -7.75
C THR A 49 -3.21 17.02 -7.12
N ALA A 50 -4.13 16.62 -6.24
CA ALA A 50 -4.04 15.33 -5.54
C ALA A 50 -4.26 14.15 -6.48
N GLN A 51 -3.40 13.14 -6.38
CA GLN A 51 -3.53 11.84 -7.04
C GLN A 51 -3.87 10.78 -5.99
N VAL A 52 -4.86 9.93 -6.29
CA VAL A 52 -5.14 8.75 -5.47
C VAL A 52 -4.11 7.69 -5.81
N ILE A 53 -3.35 7.24 -4.81
CA ILE A 53 -2.27 6.28 -5.00
C ILE A 53 -2.58 4.90 -4.42
N GLU A 54 -3.53 4.83 -3.51
CA GLU A 54 -4.00 3.58 -2.88
C GLU A 54 -5.46 3.74 -2.49
N THR A 55 -6.20 2.62 -2.55
CA THR A 55 -7.61 2.56 -2.14
C THR A 55 -7.90 1.21 -1.50
N TYR A 56 -8.61 1.21 -0.37
CA TYR A 56 -9.09 0.00 0.29
C TYR A 56 -10.48 0.23 0.93
N ALA A 57 -11.26 -0.83 1.09
CA ALA A 57 -12.60 -0.73 1.66
C ALA A 57 -12.54 -0.25 3.10
N VAL A 58 -13.43 0.67 3.48
CA VAL A 58 -13.60 1.13 4.86
C VAL A 58 -13.94 -0.05 5.76
N GLY A 59 -13.36 -0.11 6.96
CA GLY A 59 -13.53 -1.22 7.90
C GLY A 59 -12.76 -2.50 7.55
N SER A 60 -12.00 -2.51 6.44
CA SER A 60 -11.12 -3.64 6.12
C SER A 60 -9.81 -3.62 6.90
N ALA A 61 -9.46 -2.46 7.45
CA ALA A 61 -8.24 -2.25 8.25
C ALA A 61 -8.45 -1.02 9.15
N ASP A 62 -8.69 -1.23 10.43
CA ASP A 62 -8.94 -0.15 11.38
C ASP A 62 -7.76 0.81 11.52
N CYS A 63 -6.54 0.29 11.38
CA CYS A 63 -5.30 1.07 11.42
C CYS A 63 -4.29 0.55 10.40
N THR A 64 -3.72 1.46 9.62
CA THR A 64 -2.73 1.14 8.59
C THR A 64 -1.56 2.12 8.63
N GLU A 65 -0.36 1.61 8.62
CA GLU A 65 0.86 2.42 8.47
C GLU A 65 1.39 2.29 7.05
N PHE A 66 1.70 3.43 6.44
CA PHE A 66 2.41 3.53 5.17
C PHE A 66 3.81 4.09 5.39
N THR A 67 4.80 3.50 4.73
CA THR A 67 6.13 4.08 4.57
C THR A 67 6.33 4.40 3.10
N PHE A 68 6.63 5.66 2.79
CA PHE A 68 6.80 6.16 1.42
C PHE A 68 8.24 6.51 1.13
N HIS A 69 8.67 6.19 -0.10
CA HIS A 69 9.86 6.71 -0.74
C HIS A 69 9.44 7.35 -2.06
N VAL A 70 9.68 8.64 -2.19
CA VAL A 70 9.30 9.46 -3.36
C VAL A 70 10.54 9.93 -4.07
N THR A 71 10.51 9.86 -5.39
CA THR A 71 11.58 10.41 -6.25
C THR A 71 10.99 11.30 -7.34
N SER A 72 11.65 12.44 -7.61
CA SER A 72 11.36 13.32 -8.73
C SER A 72 12.67 13.94 -9.22
N GLY A 73 13.14 13.52 -10.41
CA GLY A 73 14.49 13.84 -10.88
C GLY A 73 15.55 13.34 -9.90
N THR A 74 16.36 14.24 -9.38
CA THR A 74 17.42 13.93 -8.38
C THR A 74 16.95 14.11 -6.94
N ASN A 75 15.74 14.61 -6.72
CA ASN A 75 15.19 14.86 -5.39
C ASN A 75 14.53 13.60 -4.82
N ILE A 76 14.69 13.41 -3.53
CA ILE A 76 14.18 12.25 -2.79
C ILE A 76 13.43 12.74 -1.55
N GLN A 77 12.31 12.09 -1.25
CA GLN A 77 11.58 12.28 0.01
C GLN A 77 11.25 10.90 0.59
N ALA A 78 11.37 10.78 1.91
CA ALA A 78 10.89 9.61 2.65
C ALA A 78 10.02 10.08 3.82
N GLN A 79 8.91 9.39 4.07
CA GLN A 79 8.05 9.69 5.22
C GLN A 79 7.11 8.54 5.55
N LYS A 80 6.43 8.65 6.68
CA LYS A 80 5.38 7.76 7.12
C LYS A 80 4.03 8.46 7.19
N LEU A 81 2.96 7.68 7.01
CA LEU A 81 1.58 8.08 7.18
C LEU A 81 0.86 7.01 7.99
N LEU A 82 0.34 7.39 9.15
CA LEU A 82 -0.56 6.54 9.89
C LEU A 82 -1.99 6.92 9.53
N VAL A 83 -2.81 5.93 9.21
CA VAL A 83 -4.22 6.11 8.82
C VAL A 83 -5.09 5.22 9.69
N MET A 84 -6.15 5.78 10.23
CA MET A 84 -7.15 5.07 11.00
C MET A 84 -8.53 5.38 10.42
N ASP A 85 -9.37 4.37 10.25
CA ASP A 85 -10.78 4.56 9.94
C ASP A 85 -11.66 3.91 11.03
N ASN A 86 -12.82 4.49 11.26
CA ASN A 86 -13.82 3.99 12.22
C ASN A 86 -15.13 3.60 11.52
N GLY A 87 -15.07 3.33 10.22
CA GLY A 87 -16.25 2.99 9.41
C GLY A 87 -17.02 4.19 8.86
N SER A 88 -16.86 5.38 9.44
CA SER A 88 -17.57 6.61 9.02
C SER A 88 -16.67 7.82 8.79
N ALA A 89 -15.46 7.79 9.30
CA ALA A 89 -14.46 8.86 9.15
C ALA A 89 -13.05 8.28 9.03
N VAL A 90 -12.18 9.02 8.38
CA VAL A 90 -10.76 8.72 8.24
C VAL A 90 -9.95 9.77 8.96
N HIS A 91 -9.01 9.33 9.78
CA HIS A 91 -8.04 10.14 10.50
C HIS A 91 -6.64 9.75 10.03
N PHE A 92 -5.76 10.73 9.86
CA PHE A 92 -4.38 10.45 9.45
C PHE A 92 -3.40 11.40 10.09
N ASN A 93 -2.15 10.92 10.19
CA ASN A 93 -1.01 11.72 10.67
C ASN A 93 0.21 11.43 9.82
N GLN A 94 0.87 12.47 9.33
CA GLN A 94 2.14 12.40 8.62
C GLN A 94 3.28 12.59 9.64
N TYR A 95 4.31 11.75 9.57
CA TYR A 95 5.47 11.83 10.46
C TYR A 95 6.73 11.27 9.81
N ALA A 96 7.88 11.44 10.48
CA ALA A 96 9.20 11.03 9.98
C ALA A 96 9.49 11.59 8.56
N VAL A 97 9.12 12.85 8.31
CA VAL A 97 9.29 13.49 7.00
C VAL A 97 10.75 13.90 6.81
N MET A 98 11.37 13.37 5.77
CA MET A 98 12.76 13.67 5.36
C MET A 98 12.79 13.92 3.86
N TYR A 99 13.57 14.89 3.40
CA TYR A 99 13.75 15.16 1.97
C TYR A 99 15.12 15.76 1.66
N SER A 100 15.61 15.49 0.44
CA SER A 100 16.77 16.18 -0.13
C SER A 100 16.31 17.42 -0.89
N GLY A 101 16.77 18.60 -0.51
CA GLY A 101 16.34 19.85 -1.12
C GLY A 101 14.99 20.35 -0.59
N SER A 102 13.90 20.12 -1.27
CA SER A 102 12.55 20.53 -0.87
C SER A 102 11.61 19.33 -0.76
N LYS A 103 10.54 19.50 0.02
CA LYS A 103 9.45 18.53 0.10
C LYS A 103 8.83 18.36 -1.30
N LEU A 104 8.57 17.13 -1.70
CA LEU A 104 8.02 16.79 -3.02
C LEU A 104 6.50 16.61 -2.98
N ILE A 105 6.02 15.89 -1.97
CA ILE A 105 4.64 15.43 -1.87
C ILE A 105 4.11 15.68 -0.46
N ASP A 106 2.86 16.16 -0.40
CA ASP A 106 2.02 16.10 0.78
C ASP A 106 1.08 14.90 0.68
N PHE A 107 1.09 14.03 1.72
CA PHE A 107 0.21 12.87 1.75
C PHE A 107 -1.01 13.15 2.63
N SER A 108 -2.14 12.64 2.20
CA SER A 108 -3.40 12.73 2.95
C SER A 108 -4.25 11.49 2.76
N ALA A 109 -5.28 11.35 3.57
CA ALA A 109 -6.29 10.31 3.39
C ALA A 109 -7.69 10.91 3.49
N ASP A 110 -8.63 10.36 2.74
CA ASP A 110 -10.05 10.69 2.83
C ASP A 110 -10.94 9.46 2.65
N LEU A 111 -12.23 9.64 2.89
CA LEU A 111 -13.26 8.63 2.67
C LEU A 111 -14.10 9.02 1.47
N SER A 112 -14.24 8.12 0.50
CA SER A 112 -15.08 8.36 -0.69
C SER A 112 -15.65 7.05 -1.22
N GLY A 113 -16.97 7.01 -1.43
CA GLY A 113 -17.65 5.84 -2.00
C GLY A 113 -17.47 4.56 -1.19
N GLY A 114 -17.39 4.63 0.14
CA GLY A 114 -17.14 3.48 1.00
C GLY A 114 -15.70 2.98 1.02
N ASN A 115 -14.76 3.78 0.50
CA ASN A 115 -13.35 3.44 0.47
C ASN A 115 -12.50 4.53 1.15
N VAL A 116 -11.48 4.09 1.87
CA VAL A 116 -10.35 4.92 2.28
C VAL A 116 -9.46 5.12 1.07
N ARG A 117 -9.13 6.38 0.77
CA ARG A 117 -8.22 6.74 -0.33
C ARG A 117 -7.00 7.42 0.24
N ILE A 118 -5.83 6.95 -0.13
CA ILE A 118 -4.55 7.61 0.15
C ILE A 118 -4.19 8.47 -1.04
N LYS A 119 -3.89 9.74 -0.77
CA LYS A 119 -3.63 10.75 -1.80
C LYS A 119 -2.24 11.33 -1.66
N ALA A 120 -1.62 11.58 -2.79
CA ALA A 120 -0.35 12.27 -2.94
C ALA A 120 -0.59 13.59 -3.68
N THR A 121 -0.27 14.71 -3.05
CA THR A 121 -0.40 16.05 -3.64
C THR A 121 0.99 16.63 -3.85
N PRO A 122 1.42 16.88 -5.12
CA PRO A 122 2.70 17.52 -5.39
C PRO A 122 2.75 18.94 -4.83
N GLU A 123 3.86 19.27 -4.17
CA GLU A 123 4.13 20.61 -3.65
C GLU A 123 4.35 21.63 -4.77
N THR A 124 4.27 22.92 -4.44
CA THR A 124 4.53 24.00 -5.37
C THR A 124 5.92 23.90 -5.98
N GLY A 125 6.01 23.97 -7.31
CA GLY A 125 7.27 23.84 -8.04
C GLY A 125 7.66 22.39 -8.39
N VAL A 126 6.93 21.40 -7.90
CA VAL A 126 7.13 20.00 -8.26
C VAL A 126 6.34 19.70 -9.53
N SER A 127 7.04 19.31 -10.60
CA SER A 127 6.48 18.98 -11.92
C SER A 127 7.27 17.83 -12.54
N GLY A 128 6.70 17.22 -13.58
CA GLY A 128 7.33 16.09 -14.26
C GLY A 128 7.02 14.76 -13.61
N SER A 129 7.84 13.75 -13.90
CA SER A 129 7.60 12.39 -13.42
C SER A 129 7.92 12.25 -11.93
N ILE A 130 6.96 11.74 -11.19
CA ILE A 130 7.09 11.42 -9.76
C ILE A 130 6.87 9.93 -9.61
N THR A 131 7.80 9.24 -8.96
CA THR A 131 7.65 7.83 -8.59
C THR A 131 7.53 7.72 -7.07
N ILE A 132 6.48 7.05 -6.62
CA ILE A 132 6.22 6.75 -5.21
C ILE A 132 6.32 5.24 -5.03
N LYS A 133 7.25 4.79 -4.19
CA LYS A 133 7.28 3.43 -3.67
C LYS A 133 6.72 3.44 -2.26
N SER A 134 5.84 2.51 -1.95
CA SER A 134 5.22 2.42 -0.64
C SER A 134 5.29 1.01 -0.07
N ILE A 135 5.36 0.94 1.24
CA ILE A 135 5.08 -0.26 2.03
C ILE A 135 3.86 0.04 2.87
N LYS A 136 2.85 -0.83 2.78
CA LYS A 136 1.62 -0.78 3.57
C LYS A 136 1.67 -1.90 4.60
N GLN A 137 1.45 -1.56 5.85
CA GLN A 137 1.31 -2.50 6.96
C GLN A 137 -0.04 -2.27 7.65
N VAL A 138 -0.88 -3.28 7.69
CA VAL A 138 -2.10 -3.30 8.51
C VAL A 138 -1.72 -3.70 9.94
N ILE A 139 -2.23 -2.94 10.93
CA ILE A 139 -1.93 -3.09 12.35
C ILE A 139 -3.14 -3.71 13.06
#